data_1789bd78d0bcfc1c3b36087bf29b3bc0
#
_entry.id   1789bd78d0bcfc1c3b36087bf29b3bc0
#
_cell.length_a   1.000
_cell.length_b   1.000
_cell.length_c   1.000
_cell.angle_alpha   90.00
_cell.angle_beta   90.00
_cell.angle_gamma   90.00
#
_symmetry.space_group_name_H-M   'P 1'
#
loop_
_entity.id
_entity.type
_entity.pdbx_description
1 polymer ?
#
loop_
_entity_poly.entity_id
_entity_poly.type
_entity_poly.pdbx_seq_one_letter_code
_entity_poly.pdbx_strand_id
1 'polypeptide(L)' 'RTSIMRISYNKLWKMLIDKNMKKSDLKEKAGISSASLAKLGKGDNITTDVLLRICEVMDCRIEDILETVRD' A
#
# COMPACT_ATOMS: atom_id res chain seq x y z
N ARG A 1 -22.59 -12.55 -13.30
CA ARG A 1 -21.39 -12.10 -12.67
C ARG A 1 -21.32 -12.53 -11.22
N THR A 2 -20.30 -13.26 -10.90
CA THR A 2 -20.25 -13.95 -9.63
C THR A 2 -19.45 -13.23 -8.55
N SER A 3 -18.34 -12.60 -8.94
CA SER A 3 -17.51 -11.93 -7.94
C SER A 3 -16.68 -10.84 -8.59
N ILE A 4 -16.28 -9.91 -7.77
CA ILE A 4 -15.43 -8.79 -8.19
C ILE A 4 -14.10 -8.92 -7.46
N MET A 5 -13.02 -8.88 -8.23
CA MET A 5 -11.67 -8.81 -7.65
C MET A 5 -11.34 -7.37 -7.31
N ARG A 6 -10.72 -7.18 -6.18
CA ARG A 6 -10.26 -5.86 -5.79
C ARG A 6 -8.89 -5.95 -5.11
N ILE A 7 -8.26 -4.80 -4.98
CA ILE A 7 -6.93 -4.70 -4.38
C ILE A 7 -7.07 -4.42 -2.89
N SER A 8 -6.24 -5.09 -2.09
CA SER A 8 -6.15 -4.84 -0.66
C SER A 8 -4.71 -4.49 -0.30
N TYR A 9 -4.55 -3.51 0.58
CA TYR A 9 -3.24 -3.09 1.08
C TYR A 9 -3.05 -3.47 2.54
N ASN A 10 -3.82 -4.42 3.03
CA ASN A 10 -3.73 -4.83 4.43
C ASN A 10 -2.35 -5.34 4.81
N LYS A 11 -1.67 -5.99 3.88
CA LYS A 11 -0.30 -6.47 4.12
C LYS A 11 0.65 -5.31 4.41
N LEU A 12 0.47 -4.20 3.69
CA LEU A 12 1.27 -3.00 3.91
C LEU A 12 1.08 -2.46 5.32
N TRP A 13 -0.18 -2.38 5.77
CA TRP A 13 -0.49 -1.87 7.09
C TRP A 13 0.10 -2.75 8.18
N LYS A 14 0.04 -4.07 8.01
CA LYS A 14 0.66 -5.00 8.96
C LYS A 14 2.17 -4.82 9.00
N MET A 15 2.77 -4.62 7.84
CA MET A 15 4.21 -4.39 7.75
C MET A 15 4.62 -3.10 8.48
N LEU A 16 3.82 -2.04 8.36
CA LEU A 16 4.08 -0.79 9.06
C LEU A 16 4.05 -1.01 10.58
N ILE A 17 3.07 -1.78 11.05
CA ILE A 17 2.95 -2.09 12.47
C ILE A 17 4.19 -2.86 12.93
N ASP A 18 4.60 -3.85 12.17
CA ASP A 18 5.78 -4.67 12.50
C ASP A 18 7.05 -3.83 12.55
N LYS A 19 7.16 -2.80 11.72
CA LYS A 19 8.31 -1.92 11.67
C LYS A 19 8.15 -0.72 12.61
N ASN A 20 7.04 -0.65 13.34
CA ASN A 20 6.75 0.44 14.26
C ASN A 20 6.75 1.79 13.55
N MET A 21 6.16 1.83 12.36
CA MET A 21 6.06 3.03 11.53
C MET A 21 4.62 3.50 11.45
N LYS A 22 4.46 4.81 11.31
CA LYS A 22 3.15 5.41 11.08
C LYS A 22 2.94 5.64 9.58
N LYS A 23 1.69 5.82 9.18
CA LYS A 23 1.37 6.13 7.79
C LYS A 23 2.03 7.42 7.33
N SER A 24 2.12 8.41 8.20
CA SER A 24 2.79 9.66 7.89
C SER A 24 4.29 9.47 7.64
N ASP A 25 4.91 8.54 8.38
CA ASP A 25 6.32 8.21 8.18
C ASP A 25 6.52 7.59 6.80
N LEU A 26 5.63 6.69 6.41
CA LEU A 26 5.68 6.08 5.09
C LEU A 26 5.54 7.14 3.99
N LYS A 27 4.60 8.05 4.16
CA LYS A 27 4.38 9.12 3.20
C LYS A 27 5.64 9.95 2.99
N GLU A 28 6.30 10.34 4.08
CA GLU A 28 7.51 11.14 4.00
C GLU A 28 8.66 10.38 3.39
N LYS A 29 8.88 9.15 3.81
CA LYS A 29 10.00 8.34 3.32
C LYS A 29 9.84 7.95 1.86
N ALA A 30 8.64 7.63 1.46
CA ALA A 30 8.36 7.24 0.08
C ALA A 30 8.19 8.45 -0.84
N GLY A 31 8.01 9.64 -0.27
CA GLY A 31 7.81 10.84 -1.08
C GLY A 31 6.50 10.86 -1.82
N ILE A 32 5.46 10.27 -1.23
CA ILE A 32 4.14 10.24 -1.86
C ILE A 32 3.24 11.33 -1.30
N SER A 33 2.20 11.68 -2.04
CA SER A 33 1.29 12.75 -1.64
C SER A 33 0.28 12.25 -0.61
N SER A 34 -0.36 13.19 0.09
CA SER A 34 -1.45 12.88 1.00
C SER A 34 -2.61 12.20 0.28
N ALA A 35 -2.86 12.60 -0.96
CA ALA A 35 -3.91 11.99 -1.78
C ALA A 35 -3.61 10.53 -2.05
N SER A 36 -2.35 10.21 -2.37
CA SER A 36 -1.94 8.82 -2.59
C SER A 36 -2.09 7.98 -1.32
N LEU A 37 -1.70 8.55 -0.19
CA LEU A 37 -1.84 7.85 1.08
C LEU A 37 -3.30 7.58 1.41
N ALA A 38 -4.19 8.54 1.14
CA ALA A 38 -5.62 8.37 1.35
C ALA A 38 -6.19 7.26 0.46
N LYS A 39 -5.74 7.19 -0.79
CA LYS A 39 -6.16 6.13 -1.71
C LYS A 39 -5.73 4.77 -1.21
N LEU A 40 -4.52 4.67 -0.69
CA LEU A 40 -4.05 3.41 -0.08
C LEU A 40 -4.96 2.99 1.08
N GLY A 41 -5.35 3.94 1.91
CA GLY A 41 -6.24 3.66 3.04
C GLY A 41 -7.62 3.20 2.63
N LYS A 42 -8.10 3.63 1.45
CA LYS A 42 -9.40 3.25 0.93
C LYS A 42 -9.37 1.99 0.08
N GLY A 43 -8.19 1.54 -0.30
CA GLY A 43 -8.06 0.43 -1.23
C GLY A 43 -8.32 0.83 -2.68
N ASP A 44 -8.21 2.13 -2.98
CA ASP A 44 -8.39 2.64 -4.33
C ASP A 44 -7.18 2.35 -5.20
N ASN A 45 -7.35 2.56 -6.51
CA ASN A 45 -6.26 2.40 -7.46
C ASN A 45 -5.14 3.38 -7.16
N ILE A 46 -3.93 2.89 -7.27
CA ILE A 46 -2.73 3.69 -7.07
C ILE A 46 -1.78 3.38 -8.23
N THR A 47 -0.92 4.33 -8.57
CA THR A 47 0.03 4.10 -9.66
C THR A 47 1.12 3.13 -9.24
N THR A 48 1.66 2.38 -10.21
CA THR A 48 2.75 1.47 -9.94
C THR A 48 4.01 2.21 -9.48
N ASP A 49 4.18 3.46 -9.91
CA ASP A 49 5.30 4.28 -9.47
C ASP A 49 5.27 4.47 -7.95
N VAL A 50 4.10 4.76 -7.40
CA VAL A 50 3.93 4.90 -5.95
C VAL A 50 4.23 3.59 -5.25
N LEU A 51 3.74 2.48 -5.81
CA LEU A 51 3.99 1.16 -5.24
C LEU A 51 5.48 0.84 -5.21
N LEU A 52 6.20 1.19 -6.27
CA LEU A 52 7.66 0.96 -6.33
C LEU A 52 8.39 1.78 -5.28
N ARG A 53 7.97 3.03 -5.06
CA ARG A 53 8.57 3.87 -4.04
C ARG A 53 8.38 3.29 -2.64
N ILE A 54 7.19 2.76 -2.39
CA ILE A 54 6.89 2.11 -1.11
C ILE A 54 7.77 0.87 -0.94
N CYS A 55 7.91 0.07 -1.99
CA CYS A 55 8.75 -1.12 -1.95
C CYS A 55 10.20 -0.78 -1.66
N GLU A 56 10.72 0.29 -2.23
CA GLU A 56 12.08 0.74 -1.98
C GLU A 56 12.29 1.13 -0.51
N VAL A 57 11.33 1.88 0.03
CA VAL A 57 11.38 2.33 1.42
C VAL A 57 11.30 1.16 2.39
N MET A 58 10.42 0.22 2.10
CA MET A 58 10.17 -0.92 2.98
C MET A 58 11.10 -2.09 2.72
N ASP A 59 11.90 -1.99 1.65
CA ASP A 59 12.80 -3.06 1.22
C ASP A 59 12.07 -4.39 1.05
N CYS A 60 11.02 -4.37 0.24
CA CYS A 60 10.16 -5.53 0.03
C CYS A 60 9.68 -5.58 -1.42
N ARG A 61 8.91 -6.61 -1.72
CA ARG A 61 8.33 -6.79 -3.04
C ARG A 61 6.89 -6.28 -3.06
N ILE A 62 6.36 -6.05 -4.26
CA ILE A 62 4.98 -5.62 -4.43
C ILE A 62 4.02 -6.62 -3.79
N GLU A 63 4.29 -7.91 -3.93
CA GLU A 63 3.43 -8.95 -3.35
C GLU A 63 3.41 -8.95 -1.82
N ASP A 64 4.38 -8.29 -1.21
CA ASP A 64 4.44 -8.17 0.25
C ASP A 64 3.52 -7.07 0.79
N ILE A 65 3.10 -6.14 -0.07
CA ILE A 65 2.27 -5.00 0.35
C ILE A 65 0.89 -5.02 -0.30
N LEU A 66 0.70 -5.85 -1.30
CA LEU A 66 -0.46 -5.82 -2.17
C LEU A 66 -1.02 -7.22 -2.32
N GLU A 67 -2.34 -7.35 -2.25
CA GLU A 67 -2.98 -8.61 -2.55
C GLU A 67 -4.30 -8.37 -3.25
N THR A 68 -4.78 -9.38 -3.96
CA THR A 68 -6.10 -9.33 -4.56
C THR A 68 -7.06 -10.11 -3.68
N VAL A 69 -8.25 -9.57 -3.54
CA VAL A 69 -9.30 -10.23 -2.77
C VAL A 69 -10.55 -10.31 -3.63
N ARG A 70 -11.38 -11.27 -3.32
CA ARG A 70 -12.61 -11.53 -4.05
C ARG A 70 -13.79 -11.32 -3.11
N ASP A 71 -14.75 -10.56 -3.58
CA ASP A 71 -15.96 -10.32 -2.78
C ASP A 71 -16.87 -11.54 -2.77
#